data_3938ef45b94709a79cfa745d1b33fcdc
#
_entry.id   3938ef45b94709a79cfa745d1b33fcdc
#
_cell.length_a   1.000
_cell.length_b   1.000
_cell.length_c   1.000
_cell.angle_alpha   90.00
_cell.angle_beta   90.00
_cell.angle_gamma   90.00
#
_symmetry.space_group_name_H-M   'P 1'
#
loop_
_entity.id
_entity.type
_entity.pdbx_description
1 polymer ?
#
loop_
_entity_poly.entity_id
_entity_poly.type
_entity_poly.pdbx_seq_one_letter_code
_entity_poly.pdbx_strand_id
1 'polypeptide(L)'
;MATHARRSQRLADIQRHIGMALGGAAGGRLAFRLALPVSGDTLLRLVRRGASFQLPSTPPTVIGIDDFAWKRGQRYGTVICDLVRRRIIDLLPDRQPATVEAWLARHPSVNFVARDRGAGYGHAVARACPEATQVADRWHLIENASAAFLQAVRQSMRAIRRALAAGTVDPDLLTSAQRRQYEGFLRREAENAAIRHAAGAGMSIKEIVRRTGHSRKVVRDVVRGGRTDVFRVRVSSLEAFLERLSTEWTGGCHNGTELYRRLRTAGYGGRPRAVAEWATRRRRAEAATSGEPIAPPSARSTARLMTVARDQVSGKDAVTVAVIENAVPELVTGRDLIDRFQLIIRSKAGSALETWIGNAAGSLLASFAKGIVADQKAIAAAIVEPWSNG
;
A
#
# COMPACT_ATOMS: atom_id res chain seq x y z
N MET A 1 -18.94 -23.28 42.22
CA MET A 1 -17.86 -22.31 42.52
C MET A 1 -16.68 -23.09 43.07
N ALA A 2 -15.46 -22.82 42.62
CA ALA A 2 -14.29 -23.41 43.27
C ALA A 2 -14.23 -22.87 44.72
N THR A 3 -13.90 -23.73 45.67
CA THR A 3 -13.77 -23.39 47.11
C THR A 3 -12.80 -22.18 47.21
N HIS A 4 -13.23 -21.11 47.91
CA HIS A 4 -12.52 -19.84 48.05
C HIS A 4 -12.45 -18.90 46.81
N ALA A 5 -13.29 -19.11 45.79
CA ALA A 5 -13.33 -18.18 44.65
C ALA A 5 -13.98 -16.84 45.06
N ARG A 6 -13.23 -15.73 44.90
CA ARG A 6 -13.72 -14.36 45.19
C ARG A 6 -14.65 -13.80 44.10
N ARG A 7 -14.95 -14.55 43.06
CA ARG A 7 -15.81 -14.15 41.93
C ARG A 7 -16.48 -15.37 41.31
N SER A 8 -17.65 -15.15 40.71
CA SER A 8 -18.31 -16.19 39.92
C SER A 8 -17.58 -16.44 38.61
N GLN A 9 -17.73 -17.63 38.03
CA GLN A 9 -17.17 -17.97 36.71
C GLN A 9 -17.64 -16.98 35.64
N ARG A 10 -18.95 -16.68 35.64
CA ARG A 10 -19.53 -15.70 34.69
C ARG A 10 -18.88 -14.33 34.79
N LEU A 11 -18.64 -13.81 35.98
CA LEU A 11 -17.95 -12.53 36.17
C LEU A 11 -16.51 -12.60 35.70
N ALA A 12 -15.81 -13.70 35.99
CA ALA A 12 -14.43 -13.90 35.49
C ALA A 12 -14.37 -13.94 33.96
N ASP A 13 -15.33 -14.58 33.30
CA ASP A 13 -15.41 -14.64 31.84
C ASP A 13 -15.72 -13.27 31.24
N ILE A 14 -16.65 -12.49 31.77
CA ILE A 14 -16.92 -11.11 31.33
C ILE A 14 -15.65 -10.26 31.46
N GLN A 15 -15.02 -10.30 32.64
CA GLN A 15 -13.78 -9.53 32.86
C GLN A 15 -12.65 -9.99 31.93
N ARG A 16 -12.52 -11.28 31.64
CA ARG A 16 -11.56 -11.82 30.69
C ARG A 16 -11.81 -11.29 29.27
N HIS A 17 -13.06 -11.27 28.82
CA HIS A 17 -13.41 -10.71 27.50
C HIS A 17 -13.13 -9.21 27.41
N ILE A 18 -13.42 -8.44 28.47
CA ILE A 18 -13.05 -7.02 28.55
C ILE A 18 -11.52 -6.87 28.46
N GLY A 19 -10.77 -7.70 29.18
CA GLY A 19 -9.30 -7.70 29.13
C GLY A 19 -8.73 -8.08 27.76
N MET A 20 -9.35 -9.04 27.06
CA MET A 20 -8.96 -9.40 25.69
C MET A 20 -9.23 -8.28 24.70
N ALA A 21 -10.38 -7.60 24.80
CA ALA A 21 -10.77 -6.56 23.85
C ALA A 21 -10.00 -5.24 24.03
N LEU A 22 -9.71 -4.86 25.29
CA LEU A 22 -9.22 -3.52 25.62
C LEU A 22 -7.88 -3.50 26.37
N GLY A 23 -7.34 -4.65 26.71
CA GLY A 23 -6.14 -4.74 27.54
C GLY A 23 -6.42 -4.37 29.01
N GLY A 24 -5.34 -4.19 29.79
CA GLY A 24 -5.46 -3.96 31.24
C GLY A 24 -6.03 -2.58 31.60
N ALA A 25 -5.37 -1.50 31.21
CA ALA A 25 -5.70 -0.14 31.67
C ALA A 25 -7.06 0.35 31.14
N ALA A 26 -7.31 0.22 29.83
CA ALA A 26 -8.59 0.63 29.22
C ALA A 26 -9.74 -0.30 29.67
N GLY A 27 -9.47 -1.59 29.73
CA GLY A 27 -10.42 -2.60 30.25
C GLY A 27 -10.82 -2.33 31.69
N GLY A 28 -9.87 -1.96 32.57
CA GLY A 28 -10.16 -1.59 33.96
C GLY A 28 -11.08 -0.37 34.07
N ARG A 29 -10.86 0.66 33.23
CA ARG A 29 -11.75 1.83 33.18
C ARG A 29 -13.16 1.48 32.70
N LEU A 30 -13.28 0.63 31.69
CA LEU A 30 -14.60 0.18 31.22
C LEU A 30 -15.30 -0.68 32.28
N ALA A 31 -14.61 -1.63 32.88
CA ALA A 31 -15.15 -2.49 33.92
C ALA A 31 -15.68 -1.68 35.11
N PHE A 32 -14.97 -0.65 35.53
CA PHE A 32 -15.42 0.27 36.55
C PHE A 32 -16.74 0.97 36.19
N ARG A 33 -16.85 1.49 34.94
CA ARG A 33 -18.10 2.12 34.45
C ARG A 33 -19.28 1.16 34.36
N LEU A 34 -19.00 -0.12 34.15
CA LEU A 34 -20.02 -1.18 34.11
C LEU A 34 -20.38 -1.74 35.49
N ALA A 35 -19.94 -1.12 36.58
CA ALA A 35 -20.11 -1.59 37.96
C ALA A 35 -19.53 -3.01 38.19
N LEU A 36 -18.49 -3.38 37.44
CA LEU A 36 -17.73 -4.63 37.53
C LEU A 36 -16.27 -4.35 37.94
N PRO A 37 -16.02 -3.64 39.07
CA PRO A 37 -14.69 -3.10 39.37
C PRO A 37 -13.65 -4.19 39.45
N VAL A 38 -12.57 -3.99 38.67
CA VAL A 38 -11.41 -4.88 38.59
C VAL A 38 -10.18 -4.08 38.15
N SER A 39 -9.03 -4.41 38.73
CA SER A 39 -7.77 -3.78 38.31
C SER A 39 -7.32 -4.28 36.92
N GLY A 40 -6.60 -3.43 36.18
CA GLY A 40 -6.01 -3.78 34.89
C GLY A 40 -5.12 -5.02 34.96
N ASP A 41 -4.32 -5.14 36.04
CA ASP A 41 -3.46 -6.33 36.27
C ASP A 41 -4.26 -7.61 36.47
N THR A 42 -5.41 -7.49 37.12
CA THR A 42 -6.28 -8.65 37.29
C THR A 42 -6.93 -9.08 35.97
N LEU A 43 -7.33 -8.12 35.12
CA LEU A 43 -7.78 -8.42 33.75
C LEU A 43 -6.71 -9.17 32.96
N LEU A 44 -5.48 -8.68 32.98
CA LEU A 44 -4.37 -9.34 32.28
C LEU A 44 -4.08 -10.74 32.84
N ARG A 45 -4.18 -10.94 34.17
CA ARG A 45 -4.05 -12.28 34.79
C ARG A 45 -5.17 -13.22 34.36
N LEU A 46 -6.41 -12.73 34.25
CA LEU A 46 -7.54 -13.55 33.79
C LEU A 46 -7.36 -13.95 32.31
N VAL A 47 -6.92 -13.02 31.48
CA VAL A 47 -6.58 -13.30 30.06
C VAL A 47 -5.49 -14.37 29.97
N ARG A 48 -4.36 -14.21 30.70
CA ARG A 48 -3.25 -15.17 30.71
C ARG A 48 -3.67 -16.56 31.21
N ARG A 49 -4.51 -16.64 32.22
CA ARG A 49 -5.02 -17.92 32.74
C ARG A 49 -5.99 -18.61 31.77
N GLY A 50 -6.77 -17.84 31.04
CA GLY A 50 -7.70 -18.37 30.04
C GLY A 50 -7.06 -18.63 28.66
N ALA A 51 -5.82 -18.18 28.45
CA ALA A 51 -5.04 -18.48 27.28
C ALA A 51 -4.42 -19.87 27.40
N SER A 52 -5.24 -20.91 27.33
CA SER A 52 -4.73 -22.24 26.97
C SER A 52 -4.37 -22.18 25.50
N PHE A 53 -3.11 -21.93 25.20
CA PHE A 53 -2.55 -22.15 23.87
C PHE A 53 -2.57 -23.66 23.62
N GLN A 54 -3.71 -24.14 23.14
CA GLN A 54 -3.75 -25.50 22.60
C GLN A 54 -3.04 -25.43 21.25
N LEU A 55 -1.77 -25.84 21.25
CA LEU A 55 -1.10 -26.14 20.00
C LEU A 55 -2.00 -27.11 19.22
N PRO A 56 -2.17 -26.90 17.91
CA PRO A 56 -2.97 -27.82 17.11
C PRO A 56 -2.40 -29.21 17.25
N SER A 57 -3.27 -30.20 17.46
CA SER A 57 -2.89 -31.61 17.54
C SER A 57 -2.17 -32.10 16.25
N THR A 58 -2.34 -31.39 15.14
CA THR A 58 -1.70 -31.66 13.86
C THR A 58 -0.70 -30.53 13.54
N PRO A 59 0.54 -30.82 13.22
CA PRO A 59 1.55 -29.85 12.84
C PRO A 59 1.10 -28.99 11.65
N PRO A 60 1.48 -27.71 11.57
CA PRO A 60 1.17 -26.86 10.43
C PRO A 60 1.97 -27.28 9.19
N THR A 61 1.31 -27.33 8.04
CA THR A 61 1.94 -27.65 6.75
C THR A 61 2.03 -26.42 5.83
N VAL A 62 1.15 -25.46 5.99
CA VAL A 62 1.10 -24.21 5.22
C VAL A 62 1.03 -23.05 6.19
N ILE A 63 2.04 -22.21 6.17
CA ILE A 63 2.11 -21.06 7.09
C ILE A 63 2.23 -19.73 6.34
N GLY A 64 1.80 -18.69 7.01
CA GLY A 64 2.06 -17.31 6.66
C GLY A 64 2.99 -16.67 7.68
N ILE A 65 3.98 -15.92 7.21
CA ILE A 65 4.93 -15.15 8.05
C ILE A 65 4.80 -13.68 7.69
N ASP A 66 4.54 -12.84 8.70
CA ASP A 66 4.45 -11.40 8.53
C ASP A 66 5.01 -10.67 9.76
N ASP A 67 5.31 -9.38 9.63
CA ASP A 67 5.76 -8.58 10.76
C ASP A 67 4.58 -7.79 11.38
N PHE A 68 4.60 -7.62 12.70
CA PHE A 68 3.65 -6.77 13.40
C PHE A 68 4.38 -5.83 14.36
N ALA A 69 3.78 -4.66 14.63
CA ALA A 69 4.37 -3.69 15.52
C ALA A 69 3.91 -3.89 16.97
N TRP A 70 4.82 -4.27 17.86
CA TRP A 70 4.64 -4.13 19.31
C TRP A 70 4.51 -2.66 19.71
N LYS A 71 5.33 -1.81 19.09
CA LYS A 71 5.26 -0.37 19.21
C LYS A 71 5.65 0.24 17.86
N ARG A 72 4.69 0.89 17.22
CA ARG A 72 4.84 1.42 15.87
C ARG A 72 6.10 2.30 15.74
N GLY A 73 6.94 1.99 14.76
CA GLY A 73 8.19 2.71 14.49
C GLY A 73 9.36 2.38 15.43
N GLN A 74 9.16 1.52 16.46
CA GLN A 74 10.20 1.21 17.46
C GLN A 74 10.48 -0.29 17.60
N ARG A 75 9.46 -1.11 17.81
CA ARG A 75 9.63 -2.54 18.07
C ARG A 75 8.64 -3.34 17.25
N TYR A 76 9.17 -4.34 16.57
CA TYR A 76 8.39 -5.26 15.73
C TYR A 76 8.63 -6.69 16.19
N GLY A 77 7.64 -7.53 15.97
CA GLY A 77 7.70 -8.97 16.12
C GLY A 77 7.28 -9.65 14.82
N THR A 78 7.33 -10.98 14.79
CA THR A 78 6.85 -11.79 13.68
C THR A 78 5.61 -12.54 14.09
N VAL A 79 4.56 -12.50 13.26
CA VAL A 79 3.36 -13.31 13.41
C VAL A 79 3.47 -14.53 12.49
N ILE A 80 3.14 -15.69 13.02
CA ILE A 80 3.06 -16.94 12.26
C ILE A 80 1.62 -17.43 12.28
N CYS A 81 1.06 -17.60 11.09
CA CYS A 81 -0.31 -18.03 10.87
C CYS A 81 -0.34 -19.42 10.21
N ASP A 82 -1.22 -20.29 10.66
CA ASP A 82 -1.62 -21.46 9.91
C ASP A 82 -2.67 -21.05 8.87
N LEU A 83 -2.30 -21.08 7.60
CA LEU A 83 -3.16 -20.62 6.51
C LEU A 83 -4.28 -21.61 6.16
N VAL A 84 -4.10 -22.89 6.48
CA VAL A 84 -5.16 -23.90 6.32
C VAL A 84 -6.28 -23.67 7.34
N ARG A 85 -5.90 -23.44 8.60
CA ARG A 85 -6.83 -23.21 9.69
C ARG A 85 -7.22 -21.76 9.89
N ARG A 86 -6.57 -20.84 9.15
CA ARG A 86 -6.77 -19.37 9.20
C ARG A 86 -6.67 -18.80 10.60
N ARG A 87 -5.62 -19.17 11.34
CA ARG A 87 -5.39 -18.70 12.69
C ARG A 87 -3.93 -18.43 12.99
N ILE A 88 -3.67 -17.50 13.88
CA ILE A 88 -2.32 -17.26 14.42
C ILE A 88 -1.93 -18.48 15.27
N ILE A 89 -0.75 -19.00 15.05
CA ILE A 89 -0.19 -20.14 15.78
C ILE A 89 1.00 -19.74 16.64
N ASP A 90 1.70 -18.65 16.32
CA ASP A 90 2.77 -18.14 17.16
C ASP A 90 3.03 -16.64 16.93
N LEU A 91 3.65 -16.00 17.94
CA LEU A 91 4.13 -14.62 17.90
C LEU A 91 5.58 -14.58 18.38
N LEU A 92 6.50 -14.30 17.47
CA LEU A 92 7.92 -14.20 17.80
C LEU A 92 8.26 -12.78 18.31
N PRO A 93 9.24 -12.67 19.23
CA PRO A 93 9.53 -11.41 19.93
C PRO A 93 10.14 -10.33 19.03
N ASP A 94 10.66 -10.70 17.89
CA ASP A 94 11.35 -9.84 16.94
C ASP A 94 11.12 -10.31 15.49
N ARG A 95 11.71 -9.63 14.53
CA ARG A 95 11.67 -9.97 13.10
C ARG A 95 13.05 -10.39 12.55
N GLN A 96 13.88 -10.92 13.43
CA GLN A 96 15.21 -11.38 13.02
C GLN A 96 15.13 -12.69 12.25
N PRO A 97 15.84 -12.84 11.12
CA PRO A 97 15.85 -14.10 10.37
C PRO A 97 16.21 -15.30 11.22
N ALA A 98 17.16 -15.16 12.13
CA ALA A 98 17.60 -16.24 13.02
C ALA A 98 16.47 -16.76 13.95
N THR A 99 15.61 -15.86 14.45
CA THR A 99 14.47 -16.24 15.29
C THR A 99 13.45 -17.04 14.50
N VAL A 100 13.18 -16.64 13.25
CA VAL A 100 12.28 -17.35 12.33
C VAL A 100 12.87 -18.69 11.92
N GLU A 101 14.16 -18.73 11.61
CA GLU A 101 14.89 -19.96 11.28
C GLU A 101 14.81 -20.99 12.42
N ALA A 102 15.07 -20.55 13.66
CA ALA A 102 14.96 -21.41 14.83
C ALA A 102 13.53 -21.92 15.06
N TRP A 103 12.51 -21.15 14.73
CA TRP A 103 11.12 -21.58 14.79
C TRP A 103 10.83 -22.62 13.72
N LEU A 104 11.21 -22.37 12.46
CA LEU A 104 11.01 -23.26 11.33
C LEU A 104 11.71 -24.62 11.53
N ALA A 105 12.93 -24.63 12.04
CA ALA A 105 13.69 -25.85 12.34
C ALA A 105 12.94 -26.81 13.29
N ARG A 106 12.06 -26.28 14.14
CA ARG A 106 11.20 -27.09 15.04
C ARG A 106 9.90 -27.54 14.38
N HIS A 107 9.64 -27.11 13.14
CA HIS A 107 8.40 -27.40 12.41
C HIS A 107 8.68 -27.98 11.01
N PRO A 108 9.34 -29.16 10.92
CA PRO A 108 9.76 -29.75 9.64
C PRO A 108 8.60 -30.18 8.74
N SER A 109 7.37 -30.15 9.23
CA SER A 109 6.15 -30.45 8.46
C SER A 109 5.72 -29.31 7.52
N VAL A 110 6.36 -28.14 7.61
CA VAL A 110 6.02 -26.96 6.80
C VAL A 110 6.48 -27.17 5.36
N ASN A 111 5.52 -27.23 4.43
CA ASN A 111 5.75 -27.42 3.01
C ASN A 111 5.56 -26.14 2.19
N PHE A 112 4.74 -25.19 2.68
CA PHE A 112 4.48 -23.90 2.04
C PHE A 112 4.64 -22.76 3.04
N VAL A 113 5.35 -21.72 2.61
CA VAL A 113 5.56 -20.52 3.42
C VAL A 113 5.19 -19.28 2.61
N ALA A 114 4.01 -18.68 2.90
CA ALA A 114 3.65 -17.37 2.38
C ALA A 114 4.34 -16.29 3.21
N ARG A 115 5.05 -15.36 2.55
CA ARG A 115 5.87 -14.35 3.22
C ARG A 115 5.94 -13.04 2.44
N ASP A 116 6.18 -11.94 3.17
CA ASP A 116 6.66 -10.70 2.55
C ASP A 116 8.07 -10.92 1.95
N ARG A 117 8.40 -10.11 0.97
CA ARG A 117 9.72 -10.08 0.32
C ARG A 117 10.79 -9.38 1.17
N GLY A 118 10.38 -8.66 2.20
CA GLY A 118 11.26 -7.96 3.13
C GLY A 118 11.78 -8.83 4.28
N ALA A 119 12.42 -8.17 5.23
CA ALA A 119 12.83 -8.68 6.56
C ALA A 119 13.74 -9.93 6.60
N GLY A 120 14.21 -10.44 5.46
CA GLY A 120 15.11 -11.61 5.40
C GLY A 120 14.40 -12.96 5.61
N TYR A 121 13.07 -12.99 5.64
CA TYR A 121 12.30 -14.24 5.81
C TYR A 121 12.59 -15.28 4.73
N GLY A 122 12.80 -14.82 3.47
CA GLY A 122 13.16 -15.72 2.39
C GLY A 122 14.44 -16.52 2.65
N HIS A 123 15.45 -15.87 3.24
CA HIS A 123 16.71 -16.55 3.61
C HIS A 123 16.51 -17.51 4.79
N ALA A 124 15.73 -17.11 5.81
CA ALA A 124 15.43 -17.96 6.95
C ALA A 124 14.72 -19.26 6.51
N VAL A 125 13.72 -19.13 5.61
CA VAL A 125 12.99 -20.27 5.06
C VAL A 125 13.93 -21.18 4.23
N ALA A 126 14.75 -20.60 3.34
CA ALA A 126 15.67 -21.37 2.50
C ALA A 126 16.70 -22.15 3.32
N ARG A 127 17.08 -21.66 4.51
CA ARG A 127 18.04 -22.34 5.40
C ARG A 127 17.39 -23.40 6.28
N ALA A 128 16.22 -23.11 6.84
CA ALA A 128 15.56 -24.02 7.79
C ALA A 128 14.68 -25.08 7.11
N CYS A 129 14.07 -24.74 5.98
CA CYS A 129 13.15 -25.61 5.24
C CYS A 129 13.44 -25.51 3.73
N PRO A 130 14.58 -26.01 3.23
CA PRO A 130 15.00 -25.85 1.83
C PRO A 130 14.00 -26.45 0.82
N GLU A 131 13.25 -27.47 1.21
CA GLU A 131 12.25 -28.14 0.37
C GLU A 131 10.89 -27.40 0.38
N ALA A 132 10.68 -26.44 1.28
CA ALA A 132 9.43 -25.72 1.37
C ALA A 132 9.26 -24.74 0.20
N THR A 133 8.09 -24.76 -0.42
CA THR A 133 7.73 -23.79 -1.45
C THR A 133 7.47 -22.43 -0.81
N GLN A 134 8.27 -21.44 -1.17
CA GLN A 134 8.06 -20.06 -0.75
C GLN A 134 7.06 -19.38 -1.69
N VAL A 135 6.10 -18.68 -1.12
CA VAL A 135 5.05 -17.94 -1.82
C VAL A 135 5.15 -16.48 -1.42
N ALA A 136 5.39 -15.59 -2.38
CA ALA A 136 5.42 -14.16 -2.09
C ALA A 136 4.03 -13.64 -1.74
N ASP A 137 3.91 -12.74 -0.75
CA ASP A 137 2.62 -12.16 -0.42
C ASP A 137 2.10 -11.26 -1.55
N ARG A 138 0.90 -11.57 -2.06
CA ARG A 138 0.29 -10.87 -3.20
C ARG A 138 -0.06 -9.43 -2.90
N TRP A 139 -0.48 -9.13 -1.66
CA TRP A 139 -0.79 -7.77 -1.27
C TRP A 139 0.47 -6.90 -1.32
N HIS A 140 1.57 -7.38 -0.74
CA HIS A 140 2.86 -6.70 -0.77
C HIS A 140 3.42 -6.57 -2.19
N LEU A 141 3.18 -7.54 -3.09
CA LEU A 141 3.56 -7.43 -4.49
C LEU A 141 2.86 -6.25 -5.19
N ILE A 142 1.56 -6.10 -4.98
CA ILE A 142 0.75 -4.99 -5.52
C ILE A 142 1.17 -3.65 -4.90
N GLU A 143 1.46 -3.64 -3.61
CA GLU A 143 1.96 -2.46 -2.90
C GLU A 143 3.33 -2.01 -3.45
N ASN A 144 4.27 -2.95 -3.59
CA ASN A 144 5.60 -2.68 -4.14
C ASN A 144 5.53 -2.17 -5.59
N ALA A 145 4.63 -2.70 -6.42
CA ALA A 145 4.40 -2.22 -7.77
C ALA A 145 3.93 -0.75 -7.76
N SER A 146 2.99 -0.42 -6.90
CA SER A 146 2.49 0.95 -6.72
C SER A 146 3.58 1.90 -6.21
N ALA A 147 4.43 1.43 -5.30
CA ALA A 147 5.57 2.19 -4.80
C ALA A 147 6.64 2.43 -5.88
N ALA A 148 6.86 1.43 -6.76
CA ALA A 148 7.77 1.56 -7.90
C ALA A 148 7.28 2.62 -8.89
N PHE A 149 5.99 2.66 -9.20
CA PHE A 149 5.42 3.70 -10.05
C PHE A 149 5.56 5.10 -9.43
N LEU A 150 5.26 5.23 -8.14
CA LEU A 150 5.50 6.51 -7.44
C LEU A 150 6.96 6.94 -7.54
N GLN A 151 7.90 6.01 -7.45
CA GLN A 151 9.32 6.33 -7.60
C GLN A 151 9.66 6.78 -9.02
N ALA A 152 9.10 6.16 -10.05
CA ALA A 152 9.23 6.59 -11.45
C ALA A 152 8.69 8.02 -11.63
N VAL A 153 7.52 8.32 -11.08
CA VAL A 153 6.97 9.69 -11.09
C VAL A 153 7.89 10.67 -10.36
N ARG A 154 8.45 10.30 -9.21
CA ARG A 154 9.41 11.18 -8.48
C ARG A 154 10.63 11.52 -9.31
N GLN A 155 11.19 10.55 -10.02
CA GLN A 155 12.34 10.76 -10.90
C GLN A 155 11.98 11.69 -12.07
N SER A 156 10.76 11.65 -12.57
CA SER A 156 10.25 12.43 -13.70
C SER A 156 9.74 13.82 -13.30
N MET A 157 9.66 14.16 -11.99
CA MET A 157 9.04 15.41 -11.50
C MET A 157 9.63 16.68 -12.11
N ARG A 158 10.92 16.68 -12.49
CA ARG A 158 11.55 17.84 -13.12
C ARG A 158 10.98 18.09 -14.52
N ALA A 159 10.80 17.03 -15.30
CA ALA A 159 10.19 17.12 -16.64
C ALA A 159 8.71 17.48 -16.53
N ILE A 160 7.97 16.87 -15.59
CA ILE A 160 6.57 17.17 -15.33
C ILE A 160 6.36 18.65 -14.99
N ARG A 161 7.17 19.21 -14.08
CA ARG A 161 7.06 20.63 -13.70
C ARG A 161 7.37 21.56 -14.86
N ARG A 162 8.37 21.23 -15.67
CA ARG A 162 8.70 22.01 -16.86
C ARG A 162 7.54 22.01 -17.84
N ALA A 163 6.91 20.87 -18.07
CA ALA A 163 5.78 20.73 -18.97
C ALA A 163 4.54 21.50 -18.49
N LEU A 164 4.30 21.48 -17.17
CA LEU A 164 3.20 22.23 -16.55
C LEU A 164 3.53 23.71 -16.32
N ALA A 165 4.65 24.21 -16.87
CA ALA A 165 5.15 25.57 -16.62
C ALA A 165 5.35 25.90 -15.12
N ALA A 166 5.68 24.89 -14.33
CA ALA A 166 5.77 24.97 -12.87
C ALA A 166 6.84 25.92 -12.33
N GLY A 167 7.72 26.46 -13.21
CA GLY A 167 8.65 27.53 -12.86
C GLY A 167 8.00 28.94 -12.83
N THR A 168 6.76 29.05 -13.28
CA THR A 168 6.05 30.33 -13.47
C THR A 168 4.67 30.35 -12.80
N VAL A 169 4.42 29.47 -11.85
CA VAL A 169 3.16 29.53 -11.09
C VAL A 169 3.17 30.79 -10.25
N ASP A 170 2.31 31.73 -10.61
CA ASP A 170 2.07 32.90 -9.79
C ASP A 170 1.38 32.46 -8.48
N PRO A 171 2.03 32.61 -7.32
CA PRO A 171 1.43 32.20 -6.04
C PRO A 171 0.14 32.93 -5.74
N ASP A 172 -0.10 34.09 -6.34
CA ASP A 172 -1.31 34.90 -6.09
C ASP A 172 -2.54 34.33 -6.81
N LEU A 173 -2.35 33.48 -7.82
CA LEU A 173 -3.42 32.74 -8.50
C LEU A 173 -3.83 31.46 -7.78
N LEU A 174 -3.10 31.06 -6.75
CA LEU A 174 -3.41 29.85 -5.96
C LEU A 174 -4.47 30.15 -4.88
N THR A 175 -5.38 29.21 -4.67
CA THR A 175 -6.24 29.26 -3.47
C THR A 175 -5.39 29.12 -2.19
N SER A 176 -5.89 29.59 -1.07
CA SER A 176 -5.18 29.53 0.23
C SER A 176 -4.75 28.09 0.61
N ALA A 177 -5.52 27.07 0.21
CA ALA A 177 -5.16 25.66 0.41
C ALA A 177 -4.04 25.22 -0.53
N GLN A 178 -4.12 25.58 -1.81
CA GLN A 178 -3.10 25.28 -2.81
C GLN A 178 -1.79 26.00 -2.53
N ARG A 179 -1.85 27.27 -2.09
CA ARG A 179 -0.67 28.04 -1.67
C ARG A 179 0.08 27.36 -0.52
N ARG A 180 -0.62 26.96 0.54
CA ARG A 180 -0.01 26.21 1.66
C ARG A 180 0.64 24.89 1.22
N GLN A 181 -0.01 24.17 0.31
CA GLN A 181 0.56 22.95 -0.26
C GLN A 181 1.80 23.23 -1.11
N TYR A 182 1.78 24.28 -1.92
CA TYR A 182 2.88 24.71 -2.76
C TYR A 182 4.08 25.18 -1.92
N GLU A 183 3.86 26.03 -0.92
CA GLU A 183 4.90 26.50 0.01
C GLU A 183 5.51 25.33 0.80
N GLY A 184 4.68 24.42 1.31
CA GLY A 184 5.13 23.20 1.97
C GLY A 184 5.90 22.27 1.05
N PHE A 185 5.54 22.25 -0.24
CA PHE A 185 6.27 21.52 -1.27
C PHE A 185 7.64 22.17 -1.53
N LEU A 186 7.70 23.47 -1.80
CA LEU A 186 8.96 24.19 -2.07
C LEU A 186 9.95 24.04 -0.91
N ARG A 187 9.47 24.18 0.32
CA ARG A 187 10.30 23.99 1.52
C ARG A 187 10.87 22.58 1.58
N ARG A 188 10.05 21.53 1.39
CA ARG A 188 10.52 20.15 1.40
C ARG A 188 11.51 19.85 0.27
N GLU A 189 11.32 20.42 -0.91
CA GLU A 189 12.25 20.26 -2.03
C GLU A 189 13.59 20.91 -1.74
N ALA A 190 13.60 22.11 -1.16
CA ALA A 190 14.81 22.81 -0.75
C ALA A 190 15.56 22.01 0.34
N GLU A 191 14.83 21.52 1.37
CA GLU A 191 15.38 20.69 2.42
C GLU A 191 15.95 19.36 1.88
N ASN A 192 15.21 18.69 1.01
CA ASN A 192 15.67 17.45 0.37
C ASN A 192 16.87 17.68 -0.56
N ALA A 193 16.90 18.81 -1.27
CA ALA A 193 18.06 19.19 -2.09
C ALA A 193 19.28 19.44 -1.24
N ALA A 194 19.16 20.15 -0.13
CA ALA A 194 20.24 20.39 0.84
C ALA A 194 20.78 19.08 1.45
N ILE A 195 19.88 18.15 1.82
CA ILE A 195 20.28 16.83 2.33
C ILE A 195 21.05 16.04 1.25
N ARG A 196 20.55 16.02 0.02
CA ARG A 196 21.23 15.32 -1.11
C ARG A 196 22.58 15.92 -1.42
N HIS A 197 22.66 17.24 -1.42
CA HIS A 197 23.93 17.97 -1.64
C HIS A 197 24.94 17.64 -0.54
N ALA A 198 24.55 17.68 0.75
CA ALA A 198 25.40 17.33 1.86
C ALA A 198 25.89 15.86 1.81
N ALA A 199 25.02 14.93 1.42
CA ALA A 199 25.39 13.53 1.23
C ALA A 199 26.35 13.34 0.04
N GLY A 200 26.13 14.06 -1.07
CA GLY A 200 27.03 14.07 -2.23
C GLY A 200 28.40 14.66 -1.92
N ALA A 201 28.49 15.58 -0.96
CA ALA A 201 29.74 16.12 -0.41
C ALA A 201 30.44 15.18 0.61
N GLY A 202 29.97 13.94 0.78
CA GLY A 202 30.57 12.94 1.67
C GLY A 202 30.19 13.07 3.14
N MET A 203 29.24 13.94 3.49
CA MET A 203 28.80 14.11 4.88
C MET A 203 28.05 12.89 5.40
N SER A 204 28.39 12.43 6.60
CA SER A 204 27.74 11.27 7.22
C SER A 204 26.25 11.55 7.56
N ILE A 205 25.42 10.51 7.53
CA ILE A 205 23.99 10.63 7.91
C ILE A 205 23.84 11.25 9.32
N LYS A 206 24.71 10.90 10.26
CA LYS A 206 24.67 11.43 11.63
C LYS A 206 24.90 12.95 11.65
N GLU A 207 25.78 13.42 10.83
CA GLU A 207 26.13 14.85 10.74
C GLU A 207 25.05 15.64 10.00
N ILE A 208 24.46 15.08 8.93
CA ILE A 208 23.31 15.68 8.23
C ILE A 208 22.12 15.81 9.18
N VAL A 209 21.83 14.78 9.99
CA VAL A 209 20.79 14.82 11.04
C VAL A 209 21.03 15.97 12.01
N ARG A 210 22.27 16.11 12.52
CA ARG A 210 22.64 17.17 13.46
C ARG A 210 22.48 18.56 12.83
N ARG A 211 22.84 18.71 11.56
CA ARG A 211 22.81 19.99 10.84
C ARG A 211 21.41 20.41 10.41
N THR A 212 20.58 19.45 10.00
CA THR A 212 19.27 19.72 9.43
C THR A 212 18.12 19.63 10.45
N GLY A 213 18.35 19.02 11.61
CA GLY A 213 17.32 18.74 12.62
C GLY A 213 16.31 17.66 12.21
N HIS A 214 16.44 17.06 11.01
CA HIS A 214 15.56 16.00 10.57
C HIS A 214 15.88 14.65 11.25
N SER A 215 14.87 13.79 11.35
CA SER A 215 15.10 12.44 11.89
C SER A 215 16.03 11.65 10.97
N ARG A 216 16.80 10.72 11.59
CA ARG A 216 17.71 9.82 10.85
C ARG A 216 17.00 9.04 9.75
N LYS A 217 15.72 8.70 9.94
CA LYS A 217 14.89 8.04 8.95
C LYS A 217 14.65 8.94 7.74
N VAL A 218 14.24 10.19 7.97
CA VAL A 218 14.00 11.16 6.88
C VAL A 218 15.26 11.38 6.07
N VAL A 219 16.41 11.63 6.72
CA VAL A 219 17.69 11.83 6.02
C VAL A 219 18.06 10.61 5.18
N ARG A 220 17.93 9.40 5.74
CA ARG A 220 18.21 8.15 5.03
C ARG A 220 17.27 7.94 3.84
N ASP A 221 15.97 8.21 4.01
CA ASP A 221 14.96 8.07 2.96
C ASP A 221 15.23 9.05 1.81
N VAL A 222 15.65 10.29 2.12
CA VAL A 222 16.02 11.29 1.10
C VAL A 222 17.28 10.89 0.35
N VAL A 223 18.33 10.44 1.05
CA VAL A 223 19.60 10.03 0.45
C VAL A 223 19.42 8.78 -0.44
N ARG A 224 18.59 7.83 0.00
CA ARG A 224 18.30 6.60 -0.74
C ARG A 224 17.20 6.76 -1.79
N GLY A 225 16.57 7.93 -1.91
CA GLY A 225 15.51 8.19 -2.88
C GLY A 225 14.14 7.56 -2.53
N GLY A 226 13.96 7.07 -1.31
CA GLY A 226 12.80 6.27 -0.94
C GLY A 226 11.93 6.84 0.16
N ARG A 227 10.70 7.27 -0.18
CA ARG A 227 9.53 7.17 0.71
C ARG A 227 8.52 6.25 0.03
N THR A 228 8.13 5.20 0.72
CA THR A 228 7.11 4.25 0.25
C THR A 228 5.73 4.83 0.46
N ASP A 229 5.10 5.26 -0.62
CA ASP A 229 3.69 5.61 -0.66
C ASP A 229 2.96 4.63 -1.57
N VAL A 230 1.80 4.16 -1.13
CA VAL A 230 1.05 3.10 -1.80
C VAL A 230 -0.02 3.68 -2.69
N PHE A 231 0.00 3.33 -3.97
CA PHE A 231 -1.08 3.59 -4.90
C PHE A 231 -1.60 2.27 -5.48
N ARG A 232 -2.91 2.19 -5.63
CA ARG A 232 -3.55 1.07 -6.33
C ARG A 232 -4.21 1.61 -7.58
N VAL A 233 -3.96 0.97 -8.70
CA VAL A 233 -4.70 1.23 -9.93
C VAL A 233 -6.15 0.79 -9.73
N ARG A 234 -7.08 1.66 -10.07
CA ARG A 234 -8.50 1.39 -10.01
C ARG A 234 -9.04 1.29 -11.43
N VAL A 235 -9.47 0.11 -11.80
CA VAL A 235 -10.21 -0.09 -13.05
C VAL A 235 -11.65 0.37 -12.83
N SER A 236 -12.13 1.29 -13.64
CA SER A 236 -13.52 1.75 -13.62
C SER A 236 -14.40 0.88 -14.47
N SER A 237 -15.65 0.67 -14.05
CA SER A 237 -16.66 0.04 -14.88
C SER A 237 -17.01 0.84 -16.14
N LEU A 238 -16.64 2.15 -16.17
CA LEU A 238 -16.83 3.02 -17.33
C LEU A 238 -15.67 2.99 -18.32
N GLU A 239 -14.51 2.40 -17.97
CA GLU A 239 -13.28 2.46 -18.78
C GLU A 239 -13.56 2.03 -20.25
N ALA A 240 -14.20 0.89 -20.44
CA ALA A 240 -14.55 0.37 -21.76
C ALA A 240 -15.58 1.22 -22.52
N PHE A 241 -16.22 2.18 -21.86
CA PHE A 241 -17.28 3.03 -22.43
C PHE A 241 -16.89 4.51 -22.54
N LEU A 242 -15.65 4.88 -22.18
CA LEU A 242 -15.22 6.29 -22.15
C LEU A 242 -15.23 6.93 -23.55
N GLU A 243 -14.80 6.20 -24.56
CA GLU A 243 -14.80 6.68 -25.96
C GLU A 243 -16.23 6.98 -26.40
N ARG A 244 -17.16 6.05 -26.16
CA ARG A 244 -18.57 6.23 -26.47
C ARG A 244 -19.19 7.39 -25.69
N LEU A 245 -18.89 7.51 -24.39
CA LEU A 245 -19.32 8.65 -23.58
C LEU A 245 -18.83 9.98 -24.16
N SER A 246 -17.58 10.03 -24.60
CA SER A 246 -17.01 11.22 -25.21
C SER A 246 -17.67 11.56 -26.54
N THR A 247 -17.98 10.56 -27.36
CA THR A 247 -18.70 10.73 -28.63
C THR A 247 -20.10 11.26 -28.41
N GLU A 248 -20.87 10.64 -27.49
CA GLU A 248 -22.23 11.07 -27.15
C GLU A 248 -22.24 12.50 -26.58
N TRP A 249 -21.25 12.83 -25.76
CA TRP A 249 -21.08 14.15 -25.17
C TRP A 249 -20.79 15.22 -26.23
N THR A 250 -19.84 14.97 -27.15
CA THR A 250 -19.50 15.85 -28.24
C THR A 250 -20.67 15.99 -29.22
N GLY A 251 -21.50 14.95 -29.38
CA GLY A 251 -22.75 14.95 -30.10
C GLY A 251 -23.91 15.70 -29.41
N GLY A 252 -23.64 16.42 -28.29
CA GLY A 252 -24.60 17.29 -27.61
C GLY A 252 -25.41 16.64 -26.48
N CYS A 253 -25.20 15.37 -26.16
CA CYS A 253 -25.88 14.73 -25.05
C CYS A 253 -25.17 15.03 -23.71
N HIS A 254 -25.59 16.08 -23.01
CA HIS A 254 -25.00 16.50 -21.73
C HIS A 254 -25.78 16.04 -20.48
N ASN A 255 -26.87 15.27 -20.68
CA ASN A 255 -27.72 14.77 -19.60
C ASN A 255 -27.21 13.42 -19.10
N GLY A 256 -26.77 13.36 -17.83
CA GLY A 256 -26.20 12.13 -17.23
C GLY A 256 -27.18 10.94 -17.21
N THR A 257 -28.48 11.17 -17.08
CA THR A 257 -29.50 10.11 -17.09
C THR A 257 -29.67 9.55 -18.49
N GLU A 258 -29.69 10.41 -19.52
CA GLU A 258 -29.79 10.00 -20.91
C GLU A 258 -28.50 9.27 -21.36
N LEU A 259 -27.33 9.78 -20.99
CA LEU A 259 -26.06 9.09 -21.20
C LEU A 259 -26.05 7.68 -20.57
N TYR A 260 -26.54 7.56 -19.35
CA TYR A 260 -26.68 6.26 -18.70
C TYR A 260 -27.59 5.32 -19.48
N ARG A 261 -28.76 5.81 -19.94
CA ARG A 261 -29.71 5.03 -20.74
C ARG A 261 -29.05 4.49 -22.02
N ARG A 262 -28.32 5.35 -22.75
CA ARG A 262 -27.58 4.98 -23.97
C ARG A 262 -26.47 3.96 -23.71
N LEU A 263 -25.74 4.13 -22.59
CA LEU A 263 -24.73 3.17 -22.21
C LEU A 263 -25.30 1.82 -21.80
N ARG A 264 -26.46 1.81 -21.12
CA ARG A 264 -27.18 0.57 -20.78
C ARG A 264 -27.54 -0.23 -22.04
N THR A 265 -28.03 0.44 -23.06
CA THR A 265 -28.34 -0.18 -24.37
C THR A 265 -27.08 -0.72 -25.05
N ALA A 266 -25.90 -0.14 -24.75
CA ALA A 266 -24.62 -0.59 -25.25
C ALA A 266 -23.95 -1.66 -24.36
N GLY A 267 -24.64 -2.20 -23.33
CA GLY A 267 -24.13 -3.27 -22.48
C GLY A 267 -23.47 -2.79 -21.17
N TYR A 268 -23.56 -1.52 -20.81
CA TYR A 268 -23.02 -1.04 -19.55
C TYR A 268 -23.80 -1.59 -18.35
N GLY A 269 -23.14 -2.41 -17.52
CA GLY A 269 -23.72 -3.03 -16.32
C GLY A 269 -23.56 -2.24 -15.02
N GLY A 270 -22.85 -1.09 -15.04
CA GLY A 270 -22.54 -0.30 -13.86
C GLY A 270 -23.70 0.57 -13.35
N ARG A 271 -23.44 1.35 -12.31
CA ARG A 271 -24.47 2.17 -11.64
C ARG A 271 -24.69 3.53 -12.33
N PRO A 272 -25.93 4.09 -12.32
CA PRO A 272 -26.26 5.42 -12.88
C PRO A 272 -25.37 6.52 -12.32
N ARG A 273 -25.03 6.43 -11.02
CA ARG A 273 -24.22 7.42 -10.32
C ARG A 273 -22.85 7.64 -10.96
N ALA A 274 -22.20 6.58 -11.44
CA ALA A 274 -20.88 6.68 -12.09
C ALA A 274 -20.96 7.55 -13.37
N VAL A 275 -22.00 7.37 -14.18
CA VAL A 275 -22.23 8.16 -15.40
C VAL A 275 -22.59 9.60 -15.07
N ALA A 276 -23.45 9.82 -14.07
CA ALA A 276 -23.82 11.17 -13.62
C ALA A 276 -22.62 11.94 -13.04
N GLU A 277 -21.76 11.29 -12.29
CA GLU A 277 -20.51 11.89 -11.76
C GLU A 277 -19.52 12.19 -12.90
N TRP A 278 -19.41 11.34 -13.92
CA TRP A 278 -18.62 11.60 -15.12
C TRP A 278 -19.15 12.85 -15.86
N ALA A 279 -20.46 12.92 -16.15
CA ALA A 279 -21.09 14.05 -16.82
C ALA A 279 -20.92 15.37 -16.04
N THR A 280 -21.02 15.31 -14.70
CA THR A 280 -20.82 16.50 -13.84
C THR A 280 -19.36 16.98 -13.89
N ARG A 281 -18.39 16.05 -13.85
CA ARG A 281 -16.98 16.38 -13.99
C ARG A 281 -16.67 16.98 -15.36
N ARG A 282 -17.23 16.44 -16.42
CA ARG A 282 -17.05 16.91 -17.79
C ARG A 282 -17.56 18.36 -17.96
N ARG A 283 -18.78 18.65 -17.48
CA ARG A 283 -19.32 20.02 -17.47
C ARG A 283 -18.46 21.02 -16.72
N ARG A 284 -17.95 20.63 -15.54
CA ARG A 284 -17.03 21.47 -14.77
C ARG A 284 -15.70 21.71 -15.49
N ALA A 285 -15.23 20.73 -16.23
CA ALA A 285 -14.04 20.85 -17.04
C ALA A 285 -14.19 21.89 -18.15
N GLU A 286 -15.29 21.81 -18.90
CA GLU A 286 -15.59 22.73 -19.98
C GLU A 286 -15.81 24.15 -19.48
N ALA A 287 -16.44 24.31 -18.32
CA ALA A 287 -16.59 25.60 -17.68
C ALA A 287 -15.26 26.20 -17.15
N ALA A 288 -14.28 25.37 -16.83
CA ALA A 288 -12.96 25.79 -16.30
C ALA A 288 -11.92 26.05 -17.39
N THR A 289 -12.25 25.96 -18.68
CA THR A 289 -11.31 26.08 -19.81
C THR A 289 -10.85 27.53 -20.07
N SER A 290 -11.19 28.48 -19.21
CA SER A 290 -10.67 29.83 -19.23
C SER A 290 -9.40 29.97 -18.36
N GLY A 291 -8.26 29.62 -18.95
CA GLY A 291 -6.97 30.31 -18.76
C GLY A 291 -6.25 30.25 -17.39
N GLU A 292 -6.63 29.42 -16.41
CA GLU A 292 -5.85 29.31 -15.17
C GLU A 292 -4.58 28.45 -15.33
N PRO A 293 -3.42 28.91 -14.87
CA PRO A 293 -2.21 28.12 -14.88
C PRO A 293 -2.38 26.83 -14.06
N ILE A 294 -1.94 25.70 -14.62
CA ILE A 294 -2.00 24.40 -13.96
C ILE A 294 -0.95 24.36 -12.87
N ALA A 295 -1.38 24.42 -11.60
CA ALA A 295 -0.46 24.23 -10.48
C ALA A 295 0.15 22.83 -10.51
N PRO A 296 1.49 22.68 -10.38
CA PRO A 296 2.14 21.38 -10.46
C PRO A 296 1.73 20.50 -9.26
N PRO A 297 1.17 19.33 -9.51
CA PRO A 297 0.82 18.42 -8.44
C PRO A 297 2.06 17.83 -7.76
N SER A 298 1.93 17.37 -6.52
CA SER A 298 3.00 16.59 -5.87
C SER A 298 3.20 15.25 -6.60
N ALA A 299 4.39 14.63 -6.46
CA ALA A 299 4.64 13.32 -7.05
C ALA A 299 3.58 12.26 -6.66
N ARG A 300 3.10 12.31 -5.41
CA ARG A 300 2.03 11.45 -4.92
C ARG A 300 0.71 11.73 -5.64
N SER A 301 0.35 13.01 -5.76
CA SER A 301 -0.87 13.42 -6.47
C SER A 301 -0.79 13.05 -7.95
N THR A 302 0.36 13.26 -8.59
CA THR A 302 0.60 12.87 -9.98
C THR A 302 0.44 11.35 -10.17
N ALA A 303 1.13 10.54 -9.36
CA ALA A 303 1.02 9.10 -9.44
C ALA A 303 -0.43 8.63 -9.22
N ARG A 304 -1.13 9.24 -8.25
CA ARG A 304 -2.55 8.96 -8.02
C ARG A 304 -3.43 9.33 -9.23
N LEU A 305 -3.22 10.51 -9.81
CA LEU A 305 -3.98 10.97 -10.97
C LEU A 305 -3.77 10.06 -12.17
N MET A 306 -2.54 9.64 -12.43
CA MET A 306 -2.21 8.74 -13.54
C MET A 306 -2.74 7.31 -13.34
N THR A 307 -2.98 6.87 -12.11
CA THR A 307 -3.47 5.52 -11.78
C THR A 307 -4.96 5.45 -11.44
N VAL A 308 -5.64 6.59 -11.35
CA VAL A 308 -7.10 6.64 -11.21
C VAL A 308 -7.74 6.46 -12.59
N ALA A 309 -8.83 5.72 -12.65
CA ALA A 309 -9.59 5.54 -13.89
C ALA A 309 -10.01 6.89 -14.47
N ARG A 310 -9.88 7.04 -15.78
CA ARG A 310 -10.07 8.32 -16.51
C ARG A 310 -11.44 8.96 -16.28
N ASP A 311 -12.49 8.15 -16.10
CA ASP A 311 -13.84 8.60 -15.80
C ASP A 311 -13.99 9.19 -14.38
N GLN A 312 -13.02 8.95 -13.51
CA GLN A 312 -13.00 9.45 -12.12
C GLN A 312 -12.14 10.70 -11.95
N VAL A 313 -11.45 11.13 -12.99
CA VAL A 313 -10.58 12.30 -12.98
C VAL A 313 -11.41 13.56 -13.29
N SER A 314 -11.16 14.67 -12.57
CA SER A 314 -11.79 15.97 -12.91
C SER A 314 -11.22 16.48 -14.24
N GLY A 315 -11.92 17.39 -14.91
CA GLY A 315 -11.42 17.90 -16.19
C GLY A 315 -10.09 18.64 -16.09
N LYS A 316 -9.87 19.41 -15.01
CA LYS A 316 -8.58 20.04 -14.74
C LYS A 316 -7.48 19.00 -14.54
N ASP A 317 -7.78 17.95 -13.81
CA ASP A 317 -6.86 16.84 -13.61
C ASP A 317 -6.63 16.03 -14.90
N ALA A 318 -7.66 15.87 -15.73
CA ALA A 318 -7.54 15.19 -17.03
C ALA A 318 -6.59 15.96 -17.98
N VAL A 319 -6.70 17.29 -18.03
CA VAL A 319 -5.76 18.15 -18.79
C VAL A 319 -4.35 18.02 -18.20
N THR A 320 -4.21 18.05 -16.86
CA THR A 320 -2.93 17.85 -16.19
C THR A 320 -2.31 16.51 -16.55
N VAL A 321 -3.07 15.43 -16.53
CA VAL A 321 -2.62 14.08 -16.93
C VAL A 321 -2.20 14.06 -18.38
N ALA A 322 -3.01 14.63 -19.30
CA ALA A 322 -2.65 14.67 -20.73
C ALA A 322 -1.34 15.43 -21.00
N VAL A 323 -1.11 16.55 -20.33
CA VAL A 323 0.14 17.31 -20.43
C VAL A 323 1.32 16.48 -19.92
N ILE A 324 1.14 15.74 -18.80
CA ILE A 324 2.19 14.89 -18.25
C ILE A 324 2.50 13.71 -19.17
N GLU A 325 1.47 13.05 -19.70
CA GLU A 325 1.59 11.91 -20.62
C GLU A 325 2.32 12.30 -21.91
N ASN A 326 2.04 13.48 -22.46
CA ASN A 326 2.74 14.03 -23.61
C ASN A 326 4.21 14.38 -23.32
N ALA A 327 4.49 14.91 -22.15
CA ALA A 327 5.82 15.36 -21.78
C ALA A 327 6.76 14.25 -21.31
N VAL A 328 6.21 13.17 -20.77
CA VAL A 328 6.95 12.03 -20.21
C VAL A 328 6.23 10.73 -20.60
N PRO A 329 6.30 10.33 -21.88
CA PRO A 329 5.62 9.12 -22.37
C PRO A 329 6.09 7.84 -21.68
N GLU A 330 7.30 7.84 -21.10
CA GLU A 330 7.82 6.72 -20.31
C GLU A 330 6.98 6.45 -19.06
N LEU A 331 6.29 7.45 -18.52
CA LEU A 331 5.35 7.26 -17.41
C LEU A 331 4.08 6.55 -17.86
N VAL A 332 3.62 6.74 -19.09
CA VAL A 332 2.50 5.99 -19.66
C VAL A 332 2.87 4.52 -19.74
N THR A 333 4.04 4.22 -20.31
CA THR A 333 4.60 2.86 -20.36
C THR A 333 4.73 2.26 -18.96
N GLY A 334 5.23 3.05 -18.00
CA GLY A 334 5.36 2.62 -16.60
C GLY A 334 4.02 2.29 -15.96
N ARG A 335 3.00 3.12 -16.16
CA ARG A 335 1.63 2.86 -15.68
C ARG A 335 1.07 1.57 -16.28
N ASP A 336 1.17 1.42 -17.59
CA ASP A 336 0.64 0.25 -18.29
C ASP A 336 1.34 -1.05 -17.83
N LEU A 337 2.62 -0.97 -17.53
CA LEU A 337 3.36 -2.10 -16.95
C LEU A 337 2.87 -2.42 -15.53
N ILE A 338 2.58 -1.43 -14.69
CA ILE A 338 1.99 -1.66 -13.37
C ILE A 338 0.62 -2.30 -13.47
N ASP A 339 -0.23 -1.81 -14.37
CA ASP A 339 -1.57 -2.38 -14.61
C ASP A 339 -1.49 -3.85 -15.03
N ARG A 340 -0.60 -4.16 -15.97
CA ARG A 340 -0.36 -5.53 -16.43
C ARG A 340 0.17 -6.41 -15.31
N PHE A 341 1.10 -5.92 -14.49
CA PHE A 341 1.61 -6.68 -13.35
C PHE A 341 0.50 -7.00 -12.34
N GLN A 342 -0.31 -6.01 -11.99
CA GLN A 342 -1.43 -6.22 -11.09
C GLN A 342 -2.47 -7.17 -11.69
N LEU A 343 -2.69 -7.12 -13.01
CA LEU A 343 -3.56 -8.05 -13.71
C LEU A 343 -3.00 -9.48 -13.65
N ILE A 344 -1.70 -9.68 -13.90
CA ILE A 344 -1.03 -10.99 -13.79
C ILE A 344 -1.26 -11.60 -12.41
N ILE A 345 -1.06 -10.82 -11.34
CA ILE A 345 -1.26 -11.29 -9.97
C ILE A 345 -2.73 -11.65 -9.71
N ARG A 346 -3.70 -10.83 -10.16
CA ARG A 346 -5.13 -11.04 -9.90
C ARG A 346 -5.74 -12.15 -10.73
N SER A 347 -5.34 -12.26 -12.01
CA SER A 347 -5.87 -13.29 -12.93
C SER A 347 -5.08 -14.60 -12.87
N LYS A 348 -4.03 -14.67 -12.05
CA LYS A 348 -3.16 -15.84 -11.94
C LYS A 348 -2.50 -16.24 -13.27
N ALA A 349 -2.17 -15.27 -14.13
CA ALA A 349 -1.58 -15.47 -15.43
C ALA A 349 -0.04 -15.63 -15.36
N GLY A 350 0.45 -16.72 -14.77
CA GLY A 350 1.88 -16.96 -14.53
C GLY A 350 2.76 -16.94 -15.78
N SER A 351 2.24 -17.41 -16.91
CA SER A 351 2.95 -17.40 -18.20
C SER A 351 3.30 -15.99 -18.72
N ALA A 352 2.59 -14.96 -18.27
CA ALA A 352 2.84 -13.59 -18.68
C ALA A 352 3.96 -12.89 -17.87
N LEU A 353 4.43 -13.49 -16.76
CA LEU A 353 5.39 -12.86 -15.86
C LEU A 353 6.74 -12.61 -16.54
N GLU A 354 7.25 -13.56 -17.29
CA GLU A 354 8.56 -13.46 -17.94
C GLU A 354 8.58 -12.39 -19.03
N THR A 355 7.54 -12.35 -19.85
CA THR A 355 7.33 -11.29 -20.85
C THR A 355 7.22 -9.92 -20.18
N TRP A 356 6.54 -9.84 -19.03
CA TRP A 356 6.44 -8.62 -18.26
C TRP A 356 7.81 -8.15 -17.74
N ILE A 357 8.62 -9.06 -17.18
CA ILE A 357 9.98 -8.78 -16.72
C ILE A 357 10.83 -8.18 -17.85
N GLY A 358 10.81 -8.80 -19.04
CA GLY A 358 11.55 -8.31 -20.19
C GLY A 358 11.14 -6.88 -20.60
N ASN A 359 9.84 -6.60 -20.64
CA ASN A 359 9.30 -5.27 -20.97
C ASN A 359 9.63 -4.21 -19.90
N ALA A 360 9.64 -4.60 -18.63
CA ALA A 360 9.90 -3.69 -17.52
C ALA A 360 11.39 -3.38 -17.35
N ALA A 361 12.29 -4.28 -17.77
CA ALA A 361 13.74 -4.13 -17.62
C ALA A 361 14.30 -2.88 -18.34
N GLY A 362 13.72 -2.48 -19.46
CA GLY A 362 14.10 -1.29 -20.24
C GLY A 362 13.30 -0.02 -19.90
N SER A 363 12.53 -0.01 -18.80
CA SER A 363 11.62 1.08 -18.45
C SER A 363 12.02 1.77 -17.15
N LEU A 364 11.25 2.80 -16.76
CA LEU A 364 11.37 3.45 -15.45
C LEU A 364 11.14 2.48 -14.26
N LEU A 365 10.66 1.26 -14.52
CA LEU A 365 10.43 0.20 -13.53
C LEU A 365 11.57 -0.83 -13.48
N ALA A 366 12.69 -0.61 -14.15
CA ALA A 366 13.82 -1.55 -14.22
C ALA A 366 14.29 -2.03 -12.84
N SER A 367 14.36 -1.15 -11.86
CA SER A 367 14.75 -1.51 -10.49
C SER A 367 13.72 -2.45 -9.82
N PHE A 368 12.44 -2.23 -10.08
CA PHE A 368 11.37 -3.09 -9.59
C PHE A 368 11.44 -4.47 -10.28
N ALA A 369 11.60 -4.49 -11.61
CA ALA A 369 11.76 -5.73 -12.39
C ALA A 369 12.96 -6.55 -11.89
N LYS A 370 14.10 -5.91 -11.62
CA LYS A 370 15.27 -6.58 -11.02
C LYS A 370 14.93 -7.22 -9.66
N GLY A 371 14.13 -6.53 -8.84
CA GLY A 371 13.63 -7.09 -7.59
C GLY A 371 12.69 -8.29 -7.79
N ILE A 372 11.86 -8.28 -8.85
CA ILE A 372 11.00 -9.41 -9.22
C ILE A 372 11.85 -10.62 -9.63
N VAL A 373 12.89 -10.42 -10.46
CA VAL A 373 13.81 -11.49 -10.87
C VAL A 373 14.50 -12.13 -9.66
N ALA A 374 14.95 -11.32 -8.70
CA ALA A 374 15.64 -11.82 -7.50
C ALA A 374 14.78 -12.76 -6.64
N ASP A 375 13.44 -12.68 -6.74
CA ASP A 375 12.50 -13.51 -5.96
C ASP A 375 11.49 -14.24 -6.89
N GLN A 376 11.90 -14.48 -8.14
CA GLN A 376 11.02 -14.95 -9.20
C GLN A 376 10.29 -16.26 -8.87
N LYS A 377 10.97 -17.21 -8.24
CA LYS A 377 10.36 -18.50 -7.85
C LYS A 377 9.18 -18.30 -6.87
N ALA A 378 9.37 -17.48 -5.84
CA ALA A 378 8.32 -17.21 -4.86
C ALA A 378 7.17 -16.39 -5.45
N ILE A 379 7.46 -15.52 -6.41
CA ILE A 379 6.45 -14.72 -7.11
C ILE A 379 5.66 -15.61 -8.09
N ALA A 380 6.32 -16.48 -8.83
CA ALA A 380 5.65 -17.47 -9.68
C ALA A 380 4.72 -18.36 -8.86
N ALA A 381 5.20 -18.84 -7.71
CA ALA A 381 4.37 -19.59 -6.77
C ALA A 381 3.18 -18.75 -6.26
N ALA A 382 3.37 -17.45 -5.96
CA ALA A 382 2.29 -16.58 -5.53
C ALA A 382 1.18 -16.39 -6.59
N ILE A 383 1.52 -16.51 -7.86
CA ILE A 383 0.54 -16.43 -8.96
C ILE A 383 -0.28 -17.72 -9.05
N VAL A 384 0.35 -18.88 -8.91
CA VAL A 384 -0.27 -20.19 -9.10
C VAL A 384 -0.98 -20.67 -7.84
N GLU A 385 -0.28 -20.62 -6.71
CA GLU A 385 -0.74 -21.19 -5.45
C GLU A 385 -1.93 -20.42 -4.85
N PRO A 386 -2.83 -21.09 -4.11
CA PRO A 386 -3.96 -20.43 -3.46
C PRO A 386 -3.54 -19.58 -2.24
N TRP A 387 -2.36 -19.85 -1.69
CA TRP A 387 -1.91 -19.30 -0.40
C TRP A 387 -1.46 -17.84 -0.49
N SER A 388 -1.81 -17.02 0.50
CA SER A 388 -1.33 -15.64 0.71
C SER A 388 -1.59 -15.25 2.16
N ASN A 389 -0.82 -14.30 2.68
CA ASN A 389 -1.00 -13.75 4.03
C ASN A 389 -2.13 -12.69 4.09
N GLY A 390 -2.53 -12.12 2.94
CA GLY A 390 -3.50 -11.04 2.85
C GLY A 390 -4.63 -11.30 1.87
#